data_e1dd404e776e51eb2d65cb928cc053ae
#
_entry.id   e1dd404e776e51eb2d65cb928cc053ae
#
_cell.length_a   1.000
_cell.length_b   1.000
_cell.length_c   1.000
_cell.angle_alpha   90.00
_cell.angle_beta   90.00
_cell.angle_gamma   90.00
#
_symmetry.space_group_name_H-M   'P 1'
#
loop_
_entity.id
_entity.type
_entity.pdbx_description
1 polymer ?
#
loop_
_entity_poly.entity_id
_entity_poly.type
_entity_poly.pdbx_seq_one_letter_code
_entity_poly.pdbx_strand_id
1 'polypeptide(L)'
;MPLLAGWNADEVRAGVVLAKQKPTSASFIADAKQRFGDQADAVIKAYPAATDAEALESAAALASDTFIGHSTWKWIEMQTQTGGAPVYRYSFDRKIPVAPDAKINGVAATSKDIGARHAGEIEYVFGTLDTIAGVTWEPSDRKLSNEMVTYWSNFARTGDPNGSGLPAWPRYEAATRSVLHLDETIHAAPDTLRPRYEAIDAFVAKQRTP
;
A
#
# COMPACT_ATOMS: atom_id res chain seq x y z
N MET A 1 -21.82 -9.40 1.74
CA MET A 1 -21.71 -7.93 1.77
C MET A 1 -20.54 -7.52 0.88
N PRO A 2 -20.68 -6.50 0.01
CA PRO A 2 -19.57 -5.99 -0.79
C PRO A 2 -18.40 -5.54 0.08
N LEU A 3 -17.18 -5.62 -0.44
CA LEU A 3 -15.95 -5.18 0.22
C LEU A 3 -15.21 -4.19 -0.67
N LEU A 4 -14.82 -3.03 -0.13
CA LEU A 4 -13.85 -2.10 -0.69
C LEU A 4 -12.70 -2.01 0.30
N ALA A 5 -11.52 -2.45 -0.09
CA ALA A 5 -10.34 -2.50 0.77
C ALA A 5 -9.04 -2.28 -0.02
N GLY A 6 -8.04 -1.77 0.66
CA GLY A 6 -6.71 -1.52 0.11
C GLY A 6 -5.79 -0.96 1.18
N TRP A 7 -4.65 -0.46 0.77
CA TRP A 7 -3.65 0.16 1.63
C TRP A 7 -2.77 1.11 0.83
N ASN A 8 -1.93 1.86 1.54
CA ASN A 8 -1.04 2.84 0.95
C ASN A 8 0.29 2.20 0.54
N ALA A 9 0.88 2.67 -0.55
CA ALA A 9 2.11 2.08 -1.09
C ALA A 9 3.29 2.13 -0.11
N ASP A 10 3.36 3.18 0.74
CA ASP A 10 4.46 3.42 1.68
C ASP A 10 3.97 3.42 3.13
N GLU A 11 3.22 2.38 3.57
CA GLU A 11 2.71 2.26 4.94
C GLU A 11 3.82 2.38 5.99
N VAL A 12 4.99 1.78 5.72
CA VAL A 12 6.24 1.98 6.46
C VAL A 12 7.29 2.52 5.51
N ARG A 13 7.70 3.76 5.72
CA ARG A 13 8.66 4.46 4.85
C ARG A 13 10.11 4.06 5.14
N ALA A 14 10.99 4.23 4.15
CA ALA A 14 12.42 4.04 4.29
C ALA A 14 13.02 4.83 5.49
N GLY A 15 12.54 6.07 5.73
CA GLY A 15 12.95 6.88 6.87
C GLY A 15 12.66 6.25 8.24
N VAL A 16 11.58 5.47 8.36
CA VAL A 16 11.25 4.72 9.59
C VAL A 16 12.21 3.55 9.79
N VAL A 17 12.57 2.87 8.69
CA VAL A 17 13.58 1.80 8.72
C VAL A 17 14.95 2.35 9.11
N LEU A 18 15.36 3.45 8.51
CA LEU A 18 16.63 4.13 8.78
C LEU A 18 16.75 4.67 10.21
N ALA A 19 15.63 5.02 10.84
CA ALA A 19 15.62 5.45 12.25
C ALA A 19 16.03 4.33 13.23
N LYS A 20 15.88 3.07 12.83
CA LYS A 20 16.28 1.90 13.62
C LYS A 20 17.71 1.47 13.28
N GLN A 21 17.95 1.15 12.03
CA GLN A 21 19.23 0.71 11.52
C GLN A 21 19.23 0.84 9.99
N LYS A 22 20.38 1.29 9.41
CA LYS A 22 20.54 1.29 7.96
C LYS A 22 20.76 -0.15 7.48
N PRO A 23 19.82 -0.75 6.73
CA PRO A 23 20.02 -2.09 6.21
C PRO A 23 21.10 -2.09 5.12
N THR A 24 21.91 -3.15 5.12
CA THR A 24 22.77 -3.52 3.99
C THR A 24 22.19 -4.77 3.33
N SER A 25 22.62 -5.07 2.10
CA SER A 25 22.26 -6.33 1.43
C SER A 25 22.51 -7.54 2.34
N ALA A 26 23.68 -7.60 2.95
CA ALA A 26 24.07 -8.70 3.84
C ALA A 26 23.20 -8.77 5.10
N SER A 27 22.92 -7.64 5.77
CA SER A 27 22.10 -7.62 6.99
C SER A 27 20.65 -7.98 6.68
N PHE A 28 20.05 -7.46 5.59
CA PHE A 28 18.69 -7.79 5.19
C PHE A 28 18.52 -9.29 4.94
N ILE A 29 19.48 -9.91 4.21
CA ILE A 29 19.45 -11.35 3.93
C ILE A 29 19.60 -12.16 5.22
N ALA A 30 20.49 -11.75 6.13
CA ALA A 30 20.67 -12.41 7.42
C ALA A 30 19.40 -12.35 8.28
N ASP A 31 18.79 -11.16 8.39
CA ASP A 31 17.54 -10.93 9.13
C ASP A 31 16.37 -11.72 8.54
N ALA A 32 16.27 -11.78 7.21
CA ALA A 32 15.26 -12.59 6.53
C ALA A 32 15.43 -14.08 6.85
N LYS A 33 16.66 -14.61 6.82
CA LYS A 33 16.96 -16.00 7.18
C LYS A 33 16.62 -16.30 8.64
N GLN A 34 16.97 -15.39 9.54
CA GLN A 34 16.66 -15.54 10.97
C GLN A 34 15.14 -15.53 11.23
N ARG A 35 14.42 -14.60 10.60
CA ARG A 35 12.99 -14.39 10.83
C ARG A 35 12.11 -15.44 10.17
N PHE A 36 12.41 -15.80 8.92
CA PHE A 36 11.53 -16.63 8.09
C PHE A 36 11.98 -18.10 7.96
N GLY A 37 13.18 -18.45 8.45
CA GLY A 37 13.69 -19.82 8.45
C GLY A 37 13.65 -20.46 7.05
N ASP A 38 12.98 -21.60 6.92
CA ASP A 38 12.85 -22.32 5.64
C ASP A 38 12.09 -21.54 4.55
N GLN A 39 11.35 -20.49 4.90
CA GLN A 39 10.64 -19.61 3.95
C GLN A 39 11.49 -18.42 3.50
N ALA A 40 12.70 -18.26 4.04
CA ALA A 40 13.55 -17.10 3.79
C ALA A 40 13.89 -16.90 2.30
N ASP A 41 14.17 -17.96 1.56
CA ASP A 41 14.53 -17.86 0.14
C ASP A 41 13.35 -17.33 -0.70
N ALA A 42 12.12 -17.73 -0.37
CA ALA A 42 10.91 -17.20 -1.03
C ALA A 42 10.73 -15.71 -0.73
N VAL A 43 10.97 -15.31 0.52
CA VAL A 43 10.89 -13.90 0.94
C VAL A 43 11.99 -13.08 0.25
N ILE A 44 13.25 -13.52 0.26
CA ILE A 44 14.36 -12.83 -0.39
C ILE A 44 14.13 -12.69 -1.90
N LYS A 45 13.55 -13.70 -2.54
CA LYS A 45 13.16 -13.63 -3.96
C LYS A 45 12.07 -12.57 -4.21
N ALA A 46 11.10 -12.45 -3.31
CA ALA A 46 9.99 -11.48 -3.42
C ALA A 46 10.41 -10.05 -3.02
N TYR A 47 11.46 -9.91 -2.22
CA TYR A 47 12.04 -8.65 -1.76
C TYR A 47 13.53 -8.58 -2.11
N PRO A 48 13.87 -8.20 -3.35
CA PRO A 48 15.26 -8.19 -3.82
C PRO A 48 16.15 -7.28 -2.99
N ALA A 49 17.39 -7.71 -2.73
CA ALA A 49 18.36 -6.98 -1.93
C ALA A 49 19.79 -7.22 -2.45
N ALA A 50 20.02 -7.12 -3.75
CA ALA A 50 21.35 -7.30 -4.34
C ALA A 50 22.29 -6.14 -3.99
N THR A 51 21.74 -4.94 -3.72
CA THR A 51 22.46 -3.75 -3.28
C THR A 51 21.90 -3.22 -1.97
N ASP A 52 22.68 -2.37 -1.26
CA ASP A 52 22.21 -1.72 -0.03
C ASP A 52 21.01 -0.78 -0.29
N ALA A 53 20.92 -0.19 -1.48
CA ALA A 53 19.76 0.62 -1.86
C ALA A 53 18.50 -0.25 -2.01
N GLU A 54 18.58 -1.37 -2.72
CA GLU A 54 17.50 -2.35 -2.82
C GLU A 54 17.12 -2.93 -1.46
N ALA A 55 18.12 -3.21 -0.60
CA ALA A 55 17.86 -3.71 0.75
C ALA A 55 17.03 -2.73 1.59
N LEU A 56 17.27 -1.42 1.46
CA LEU A 56 16.49 -0.40 2.15
C LEU A 56 15.05 -0.35 1.62
N GLU A 57 14.86 -0.36 0.31
CA GLU A 57 13.54 -0.39 -0.31
C GLU A 57 12.78 -1.67 0.07
N SER A 58 13.43 -2.82 0.01
CA SER A 58 12.86 -4.11 0.38
C SER A 58 12.53 -4.20 1.87
N ALA A 59 13.35 -3.62 2.74
CA ALA A 59 13.07 -3.57 4.17
C ALA A 59 11.83 -2.71 4.48
N ALA A 60 11.69 -1.55 3.82
CA ALA A 60 10.50 -0.71 3.96
C ALA A 60 9.25 -1.40 3.42
N ALA A 61 9.36 -2.03 2.25
CA ALA A 61 8.29 -2.79 1.63
C ALA A 61 7.85 -3.99 2.48
N LEU A 62 8.80 -4.80 2.98
CA LEU A 62 8.50 -5.92 3.87
C LEU A 62 7.87 -5.47 5.19
N ALA A 63 8.32 -4.33 5.74
CA ALA A 63 7.73 -3.73 6.92
C ALA A 63 6.28 -3.28 6.65
N SER A 64 6.01 -2.60 5.53
CA SER A 64 4.65 -2.21 5.09
C SER A 64 3.74 -3.42 4.93
N ASP A 65 4.22 -4.44 4.23
CA ASP A 65 3.45 -5.64 3.93
C ASP A 65 3.17 -6.46 5.21
N THR A 66 4.11 -6.54 6.14
CA THR A 66 3.88 -7.23 7.44
C THR A 66 3.08 -6.39 8.43
N PHE A 67 3.05 -5.07 8.29
CA PHE A 67 2.25 -4.18 9.13
C PHE A 67 0.75 -4.28 8.78
N ILE A 68 0.38 -4.09 7.53
CA ILE A 68 -1.04 -4.04 7.12
C ILE A 68 -1.31 -4.74 5.77
N GLY A 69 -0.38 -4.71 4.82
CA GLY A 69 -0.62 -5.17 3.45
C GLY A 69 -1.05 -6.63 3.37
N HIS A 70 -0.31 -7.55 4.00
CA HIS A 70 -0.59 -8.99 3.97
C HIS A 70 -1.95 -9.34 4.62
N SER A 71 -2.27 -8.77 5.79
CA SER A 71 -3.53 -9.08 6.47
C SER A 71 -4.74 -8.59 5.68
N THR A 72 -4.66 -7.40 5.08
CA THR A 72 -5.71 -6.85 4.23
C THR A 72 -5.83 -7.64 2.92
N TRP A 73 -4.70 -7.98 2.29
CA TRP A 73 -4.68 -8.86 1.12
C TRP A 73 -5.33 -10.21 1.42
N LYS A 74 -5.00 -10.83 2.55
CA LYS A 74 -5.60 -12.13 2.95
C LYS A 74 -7.10 -12.03 3.13
N TRP A 75 -7.60 -10.95 3.73
CA TRP A 75 -9.03 -10.71 3.85
C TRP A 75 -9.69 -10.57 2.48
N ILE A 76 -9.11 -9.79 1.55
CA ILE A 76 -9.59 -9.64 0.18
C ILE A 76 -9.67 -11.00 -0.53
N GLU A 77 -8.62 -11.82 -0.47
CA GLU A 77 -8.57 -13.15 -1.08
C GLU A 77 -9.68 -14.06 -0.49
N MET A 78 -9.82 -14.09 0.83
CA MET A 78 -10.84 -14.92 1.47
C MET A 78 -12.25 -14.45 1.12
N GLN A 79 -12.51 -13.16 1.10
CA GLN A 79 -13.81 -12.60 0.72
C GLN A 79 -14.15 -12.91 -0.74
N THR A 80 -13.16 -12.87 -1.63
CA THR A 80 -13.32 -13.22 -3.05
C THR A 80 -13.67 -14.69 -3.23
N GLN A 81 -13.07 -15.57 -2.42
CA GLN A 81 -13.30 -17.01 -2.51
C GLN A 81 -14.61 -17.47 -1.87
N THR A 82 -15.04 -16.82 -0.80
CA THR A 82 -16.15 -17.31 0.04
C THR A 82 -17.37 -16.43 0.05
N GLY A 83 -17.23 -15.15 -0.29
CA GLY A 83 -18.24 -14.14 0.00
C GLY A 83 -19.37 -14.01 -1.03
N GLY A 84 -19.17 -14.36 -2.28
CA GLY A 84 -20.16 -14.19 -3.37
C GLY A 84 -20.56 -12.74 -3.67
N ALA A 85 -20.11 -11.76 -2.89
CA ALA A 85 -20.36 -10.34 -3.08
C ALA A 85 -19.16 -9.65 -3.76
N PRO A 86 -19.36 -8.54 -4.48
CA PRO A 86 -18.27 -7.82 -5.14
C PRO A 86 -17.17 -7.38 -4.18
N VAL A 87 -15.94 -7.51 -4.62
CA VAL A 87 -14.74 -7.03 -3.93
C VAL A 87 -14.06 -6.00 -4.84
N TYR A 88 -13.63 -4.90 -4.25
CA TYR A 88 -12.91 -3.82 -4.92
C TYR A 88 -11.64 -3.54 -4.13
N ARG A 89 -10.47 -3.60 -4.82
CA ARG A 89 -9.17 -3.37 -4.20
C ARG A 89 -8.53 -2.11 -4.73
N TYR A 90 -7.94 -1.28 -3.84
CA TYR A 90 -7.12 -0.13 -4.21
C TYR A 90 -5.69 -0.26 -3.70
N SER A 91 -4.82 0.53 -4.33
CA SER A 91 -3.53 0.96 -3.80
C SER A 91 -3.52 2.48 -3.83
N PHE A 92 -3.27 3.13 -2.71
CA PHE A 92 -3.06 4.58 -2.69
C PHE A 92 -1.59 4.86 -2.90
N ASP A 93 -1.25 5.41 -4.06
CA ASP A 93 0.13 5.57 -4.53
C ASP A 93 0.58 7.04 -4.56
N ARG A 94 -0.36 7.98 -4.28
CA ARG A 94 -0.07 9.42 -4.31
C ARG A 94 0.97 9.78 -3.26
N LYS A 95 2.11 10.31 -3.71
CA LYS A 95 3.13 10.89 -2.83
C LYS A 95 2.63 12.22 -2.32
N ILE A 96 2.34 12.26 -1.03
CA ILE A 96 1.67 13.39 -0.39
C ILE A 96 2.58 14.61 -0.37
N PRO A 97 2.10 15.80 -0.79
CA PRO A 97 2.82 17.05 -0.63
C PRO A 97 3.19 17.31 0.84
N VAL A 98 4.29 17.99 1.06
CA VAL A 98 4.78 18.35 2.41
C VAL A 98 4.79 19.87 2.60
N ALA A 99 4.68 20.30 3.83
CA ALA A 99 4.88 21.72 4.15
C ALA A 99 6.32 22.15 3.79
N PRO A 100 6.54 23.39 3.33
CA PRO A 100 7.85 23.87 2.88
C PRO A 100 8.96 23.78 3.95
N ASP A 101 8.58 23.81 5.23
CA ASP A 101 9.48 23.71 6.38
C ASP A 101 9.55 22.31 7.00
N ALA A 102 8.87 21.33 6.37
CA ALA A 102 8.87 19.94 6.83
C ALA A 102 10.29 19.37 6.87
N LYS A 103 10.61 18.66 7.95
CA LYS A 103 11.92 18.03 8.13
C LYS A 103 11.78 16.60 8.62
N ILE A 104 12.68 15.73 8.14
CA ILE A 104 12.89 14.38 8.67
C ILE A 104 14.31 14.35 9.23
N ASN A 105 14.46 14.08 10.52
CA ASN A 105 15.77 14.07 11.22
C ASN A 105 16.58 15.36 11.02
N GLY A 106 15.89 16.53 10.98
CA GLY A 106 16.53 17.83 10.79
C GLY A 106 16.84 18.21 9.34
N VAL A 107 16.65 17.33 8.38
CA VAL A 107 16.84 17.56 6.93
C VAL A 107 15.51 17.90 6.28
N ALA A 108 15.49 18.86 5.35
CA ALA A 108 14.29 19.22 4.60
C ALA A 108 13.69 17.98 3.93
N ALA A 109 12.40 17.77 4.15
CA ALA A 109 11.66 16.64 3.61
C ALA A 109 11.04 16.99 2.25
N THR A 110 10.94 16.01 1.37
CA THR A 110 10.22 16.07 0.09
C THR A 110 9.04 15.11 0.09
N SER A 111 8.12 15.25 -0.86
CA SER A 111 7.02 14.29 -1.06
C SER A 111 7.54 12.87 -1.32
N LYS A 112 8.72 12.72 -1.92
CA LYS A 112 9.37 11.41 -2.10
C LYS A 112 9.75 10.77 -0.76
N ASP A 113 10.21 11.57 0.21
CA ASP A 113 10.61 11.08 1.54
C ASP A 113 9.38 10.72 2.39
N ILE A 114 8.25 11.39 2.16
CA ILE A 114 6.97 11.12 2.82
C ILE A 114 6.25 9.95 2.15
N GLY A 115 6.25 9.88 0.83
CA GLY A 115 5.58 8.84 0.07
C GLY A 115 4.05 8.86 0.23
N ALA A 116 3.44 7.76 -0.14
CA ALA A 116 2.05 7.42 0.16
C ALA A 116 1.97 6.81 1.57
N ARG A 117 2.20 7.65 2.59
CA ARG A 117 2.37 7.22 3.99
C ARG A 117 1.10 6.65 4.59
N HIS A 118 1.26 5.89 5.67
CA HIS A 118 0.14 5.39 6.47
C HIS A 118 -0.85 6.50 6.84
N ALA A 119 -2.14 6.21 6.69
CA ALA A 119 -3.27 7.12 6.93
C ALA A 119 -3.27 8.38 6.04
N GLY A 120 -2.41 8.46 5.02
CA GLY A 120 -2.32 9.63 4.15
C GLY A 120 -3.44 9.78 3.15
N GLU A 121 -4.22 8.72 2.91
CA GLU A 121 -5.40 8.73 2.05
C GLU A 121 -6.65 9.30 2.74
N ILE A 122 -6.64 9.42 4.07
CA ILE A 122 -7.84 9.80 4.84
C ILE A 122 -8.38 11.16 4.40
N GLU A 123 -7.52 12.17 4.30
CA GLU A 123 -7.93 13.51 3.89
C GLU A 123 -8.49 13.53 2.45
N TYR A 124 -7.96 12.67 1.57
CA TYR A 124 -8.48 12.53 0.21
C TYR A 124 -9.86 11.88 0.20
N VAL A 125 -10.06 10.80 0.97
CA VAL A 125 -11.34 10.09 1.05
C VAL A 125 -12.45 10.96 1.62
N PHE A 126 -12.14 11.79 2.64
CA PHE A 126 -13.12 12.65 3.28
C PHE A 126 -13.22 14.06 2.69
N GLY A 127 -12.41 14.40 1.68
CA GLY A 127 -12.39 15.73 1.07
C GLY A 127 -11.93 16.82 2.02
N THR A 128 -11.07 16.50 2.97
CA THR A 128 -10.63 17.38 4.05
C THR A 128 -9.19 17.86 3.90
N LEU A 129 -8.66 17.90 2.68
CA LEU A 129 -7.27 18.32 2.41
C LEU A 129 -6.91 19.66 3.08
N ASP A 130 -7.82 20.61 3.05
CA ASP A 130 -7.58 21.98 3.60
C ASP A 130 -7.51 22.03 5.14
N THR A 131 -7.77 20.91 5.82
CA THR A 131 -7.58 20.82 7.28
C THR A 131 -6.12 20.63 7.68
N ILE A 132 -5.26 20.22 6.75
CA ILE A 132 -3.83 20.03 6.99
C ILE A 132 -3.11 21.36 6.80
N ALA A 133 -2.72 21.97 7.90
CA ALA A 133 -2.06 23.26 7.89
C ALA A 133 -0.67 23.18 7.22
N GLY A 134 -0.31 24.24 6.49
CA GLY A 134 1.02 24.43 5.92
C GLY A 134 1.31 23.63 4.65
N VAL A 135 0.44 22.72 4.22
CA VAL A 135 0.59 21.97 2.96
C VAL A 135 -0.05 22.74 1.82
N THR A 136 0.69 22.88 0.71
CA THR A 136 0.14 23.41 -0.54
C THR A 136 -0.29 22.23 -1.42
N TRP A 137 -1.60 22.04 -1.54
CA TRP A 137 -2.19 20.98 -2.35
C TRP A 137 -2.18 21.38 -3.83
N GLU A 138 -1.69 20.48 -4.66
CA GLU A 138 -1.68 20.63 -6.11
C GLU A 138 -3.09 20.43 -6.71
N PRO A 139 -3.37 20.95 -7.91
CA PRO A 139 -4.64 20.67 -8.58
C PRO A 139 -4.93 19.18 -8.77
N SER A 140 -3.88 18.35 -8.96
CA SER A 140 -3.97 16.90 -9.04
C SER A 140 -4.43 16.27 -7.73
N ASP A 141 -3.98 16.79 -6.56
CA ASP A 141 -4.45 16.31 -5.25
C ASP A 141 -5.94 16.58 -5.06
N ARG A 142 -6.39 17.79 -5.42
CA ARG A 142 -7.81 18.17 -5.31
C ARG A 142 -8.69 17.35 -6.24
N LYS A 143 -8.21 17.09 -7.47
CA LYS A 143 -8.89 16.22 -8.41
C LYS A 143 -9.01 14.80 -7.86
N LEU A 144 -7.90 14.21 -7.43
CA LEU A 144 -7.86 12.87 -6.82
C LEU A 144 -8.79 12.77 -5.62
N SER A 145 -8.76 13.75 -4.71
CA SER A 145 -9.65 13.79 -3.56
C SER A 145 -11.12 13.79 -3.96
N ASN A 146 -11.53 14.63 -4.93
CA ASN A 146 -12.92 14.66 -5.42
C ASN A 146 -13.34 13.30 -6.02
N GLU A 147 -12.47 12.64 -6.77
CA GLU A 147 -12.72 11.32 -7.33
C GLU A 147 -12.85 10.26 -6.22
N MET A 148 -11.95 10.28 -5.22
CA MET A 148 -12.01 9.36 -4.07
C MET A 148 -13.27 9.56 -3.23
N VAL A 149 -13.64 10.79 -2.88
CA VAL A 149 -14.92 11.08 -2.21
C VAL A 149 -16.08 10.48 -2.98
N THR A 150 -16.07 10.59 -4.30
CA THR A 150 -17.14 10.09 -5.16
C THR A 150 -17.17 8.55 -5.16
N TYR A 151 -16.03 7.87 -5.30
CA TYR A 151 -15.94 6.41 -5.23
C TYR A 151 -16.47 5.87 -3.90
N TRP A 152 -16.00 6.41 -2.78
CA TRP A 152 -16.41 5.95 -1.43
C TRP A 152 -17.90 6.22 -1.17
N SER A 153 -18.40 7.39 -1.59
CA SER A 153 -19.82 7.73 -1.47
C SER A 153 -20.71 6.81 -2.32
N ASN A 154 -20.29 6.48 -3.54
CA ASN A 154 -21.01 5.52 -4.39
C ASN A 154 -21.04 4.14 -3.75
N PHE A 155 -19.87 3.66 -3.30
CA PHE A 155 -19.77 2.36 -2.65
C PHE A 155 -20.62 2.27 -1.37
N ALA A 156 -20.57 3.30 -0.52
CA ALA A 156 -21.38 3.33 0.70
C ALA A 156 -22.87 3.27 0.42
N ARG A 157 -23.33 3.87 -0.69
CA ARG A 157 -24.73 3.93 -1.07
C ARG A 157 -25.22 2.68 -1.82
N THR A 158 -24.39 2.06 -2.65
CA THR A 158 -24.81 1.03 -3.60
C THR A 158 -24.05 -0.29 -3.49
N GLY A 159 -22.90 -0.31 -2.83
CA GLY A 159 -21.96 -1.44 -2.84
C GLY A 159 -21.10 -1.51 -4.11
N ASP A 160 -21.21 -0.51 -5.00
CA ASP A 160 -20.41 -0.36 -6.22
C ASP A 160 -19.76 1.04 -6.22
N PRO A 161 -18.41 1.17 -6.29
CA PRO A 161 -17.76 2.47 -6.28
C PRO A 161 -17.90 3.22 -7.61
N ASN A 162 -18.23 2.55 -8.71
CA ASN A 162 -18.28 3.14 -10.04
C ASN A 162 -19.37 4.19 -10.21
N GLY A 163 -19.17 5.12 -11.14
CA GLY A 163 -20.11 6.17 -11.47
C GLY A 163 -19.68 6.98 -12.69
N SER A 164 -20.58 7.82 -13.18
CA SER A 164 -20.31 8.68 -14.34
C SER A 164 -19.15 9.63 -14.05
N GLY A 165 -18.25 9.76 -15.02
CA GLY A 165 -17.10 10.68 -14.95
C GLY A 165 -15.89 10.14 -14.17
N LEU A 166 -15.99 8.94 -13.59
CA LEU A 166 -14.87 8.27 -12.91
C LEU A 166 -14.19 7.25 -13.82
N PRO A 167 -12.87 7.06 -13.73
CA PRO A 167 -12.20 5.89 -14.28
C PRO A 167 -12.84 4.59 -13.75
N ALA A 168 -12.92 3.56 -14.60
CA ALA A 168 -13.53 2.30 -14.18
C ALA A 168 -12.71 1.61 -13.08
N TRP A 169 -13.39 1.22 -12.00
CA TRP A 169 -12.84 0.38 -10.93
C TRP A 169 -13.32 -1.06 -11.12
N PRO A 170 -12.52 -1.95 -11.72
CA PRO A 170 -12.91 -3.34 -11.92
C PRO A 170 -13.06 -4.07 -10.59
N ARG A 171 -13.94 -5.07 -10.56
CA ARG A 171 -14.01 -6.01 -9.44
C ARG A 171 -12.69 -6.77 -9.31
N TYR A 172 -12.29 -7.01 -8.07
CA TYR A 172 -11.19 -7.91 -7.77
C TYR A 172 -11.68 -9.35 -7.90
N GLU A 173 -11.18 -10.04 -8.90
CA GLU A 173 -11.53 -11.42 -9.21
C GLU A 173 -10.27 -12.28 -9.30
N ALA A 174 -10.38 -13.58 -8.99
CA ALA A 174 -9.24 -14.49 -8.99
C ALA A 174 -8.51 -14.58 -10.37
N ALA A 175 -9.22 -14.31 -11.46
CA ALA A 175 -8.65 -14.34 -12.81
C ALA A 175 -7.84 -13.09 -13.15
N THR A 176 -8.30 -11.90 -12.74
CA THR A 176 -7.73 -10.61 -13.13
C THR A 176 -6.89 -9.97 -12.03
N ARG A 177 -7.28 -10.19 -10.77
CA ARG A 177 -6.66 -9.58 -9.57
C ARG A 177 -6.40 -8.10 -9.73
N SER A 178 -7.41 -7.39 -10.25
CA SER A 178 -7.31 -5.99 -10.60
C SER A 178 -7.23 -5.10 -9.37
N VAL A 179 -6.28 -4.17 -9.35
CA VAL A 179 -6.08 -3.15 -8.32
C VAL A 179 -6.30 -1.79 -8.95
N LEU A 180 -7.09 -0.91 -8.31
CA LEU A 180 -7.16 0.48 -8.71
C LEU A 180 -6.05 1.26 -8.04
N HIS A 181 -5.16 1.84 -8.84
CA HIS A 181 -4.08 2.71 -8.42
C HIS A 181 -4.58 4.15 -8.32
N LEU A 182 -4.55 4.69 -7.11
CA LEU A 182 -5.01 6.05 -6.76
C LEU A 182 -3.81 6.98 -6.68
N ASP A 183 -3.53 7.67 -7.79
CA ASP A 183 -2.46 8.64 -7.96
C ASP A 183 -2.96 9.80 -8.86
N GLU A 184 -2.08 10.66 -9.35
CA GLU A 184 -2.41 11.74 -10.29
C GLU A 184 -3.27 11.25 -11.47
N THR A 185 -2.98 10.05 -11.94
CA THR A 185 -3.78 9.34 -12.94
C THR A 185 -4.29 8.04 -12.34
N ILE A 186 -5.59 8.00 -12.07
CA ILE A 186 -6.26 6.78 -11.61
C ILE A 186 -6.29 5.76 -12.75
N HIS A 187 -5.80 4.54 -12.48
CA HIS A 187 -5.84 3.44 -13.44
C HIS A 187 -5.94 2.09 -12.73
N ALA A 188 -6.51 1.11 -13.42
CA ALA A 188 -6.54 -0.27 -12.94
C ALA A 188 -5.43 -1.10 -13.59
N ALA A 189 -4.77 -1.93 -12.78
CA ALA A 189 -3.74 -2.87 -13.24
C ALA A 189 -3.81 -4.19 -12.47
N PRO A 190 -3.24 -5.30 -13.00
CA PRO A 190 -3.10 -6.53 -12.26
C PRO A 190 -2.19 -6.36 -11.03
N ASP A 191 -2.48 -7.11 -9.95
CA ASP A 191 -1.64 -7.15 -8.75
C ASP A 191 -0.27 -7.76 -9.01
N THR A 192 0.75 -6.93 -9.18
CA THR A 192 2.14 -7.35 -9.38
C THR A 192 2.87 -7.69 -8.07
N LEU A 193 2.33 -7.29 -6.92
CA LEU A 193 2.94 -7.49 -5.61
C LEU A 193 2.51 -8.80 -4.94
N ARG A 194 1.61 -9.55 -5.57
CA ARG A 194 1.10 -10.83 -5.05
C ARG A 194 2.18 -11.80 -4.56
N PRO A 195 3.32 -12.00 -5.26
CA PRO A 195 4.37 -12.90 -4.77
C PRO A 195 4.91 -12.55 -3.39
N ARG A 196 4.87 -11.26 -3.01
CA ARG A 196 5.29 -10.76 -1.68
C ARG A 196 4.33 -11.24 -0.60
N TYR A 197 3.03 -11.12 -0.84
CA TYR A 197 2.00 -11.55 0.11
C TYR A 197 1.94 -13.06 0.23
N GLU A 198 2.12 -13.80 -0.87
CA GLU A 198 2.18 -15.27 -0.87
C GLU A 198 3.37 -15.80 -0.07
N ALA A 199 4.53 -15.16 -0.17
CA ALA A 199 5.71 -15.53 0.63
C ALA A 199 5.47 -15.33 2.14
N ILE A 200 4.82 -14.22 2.53
CA ILE A 200 4.44 -13.96 3.92
C ILE A 200 3.35 -14.95 4.37
N ASP A 201 2.34 -15.22 3.54
CA ASP A 201 1.22 -16.12 3.87
C ASP A 201 1.72 -17.56 4.13
N ALA A 202 2.66 -18.04 3.32
CA ALA A 202 3.28 -19.35 3.50
C ALA A 202 4.00 -19.46 4.86
N PHE A 203 4.70 -18.41 5.29
CA PHE A 203 5.32 -18.35 6.60
C PHE A 203 4.28 -18.35 7.73
N VAL A 204 3.26 -17.51 7.63
CA VAL A 204 2.19 -17.40 8.64
C VAL A 204 1.39 -18.71 8.76
N ALA A 205 1.08 -19.35 7.63
CA ALA A 205 0.38 -20.63 7.61
C ALA A 205 1.16 -21.73 8.35
N LYS A 206 2.47 -21.79 8.17
CA LYS A 206 3.35 -22.77 8.84
C LYS A 206 3.38 -22.58 10.36
N GLN A 207 3.29 -21.35 10.84
CA GLN A 207 3.26 -21.06 12.28
C GLN A 207 1.94 -21.43 12.97
N ARG A 208 0.87 -21.59 12.19
CA ARG A 208 -0.46 -21.97 12.71
C ARG A 208 -0.70 -23.48 12.73
N THR A 209 0.22 -24.25 12.14
CA THR A 209 0.16 -25.71 12.20
C THR A 209 0.82 -26.18 13.50
N PRO A 210 0.09 -26.86 14.40
CA PRO A 210 0.61 -27.33 15.69
C PRO A 210 1.73 -28.36 15.55
#